data_e8a59f352d08616762834014dbf52f7a
#
_entry.id   e8a59f352d08616762834014dbf52f7a
#
_cell.length_a   1.000
_cell.length_b   1.000
_cell.length_c   1.000
_cell.angle_alpha   90.00
_cell.angle_beta   90.00
_cell.angle_gamma   90.00
#
_symmetry.space_group_name_H-M   'P 1'
#
loop_
_entity.id
_entity.type
_entity.pdbx_description
1 polymer ?
#
loop_
_entity_poly.entity_id
_entity_poly.type
_entity_poly.pdbx_seq_one_letter_code
_entity_poly.pdbx_strand_id
1 'polypeptide(L)'
;MGTFLLACSLVTACSGWFDVSPKTDLKADEMFSTESGFESSLTGIYLLMTDQGAYGGNMSFGLLDQLAQQYDYIPDGANDRAAIYNYATATSDGFRTKQKLAQSWLKLYNVIANCNNFIKWLDRNGESVIRNVKTRNTFRAEALAIRAYCHFDLLRAWGPWKYGTDAAAADAPCIPYRMVADNSKQPLLPAKEIVKLALKDLDEAKTLLEHEKKMRLDNNERQFRFNYHAVNALMARIYCYTGDATNAVACAQDVVDNCGLTLVSSNQDDPILFSECIAALNIYHLTETFSSHWADGEKYTTQYFIRSERFNSYFEVSGDRREDMRSKSSAFYEHAAAKTALSRKYNTNPKEAVPLIRLPEMYYILCEMTPDLTQAARFLNTVRNKRGYSRSLNVNFTDEASRLKALDREFRKEFYAEGQYWYFLKRHGITELTYDNSIVLSKERFVFPLPDAEKEYGWTASHDAQAGTQTPQTNP
;
A
#
# COMPACT_ATOMS: atom_id res chain seq x y z
N MET A 1 20.59 -74.92 -44.81
CA MET A 1 21.00 -73.61 -45.33
C MET A 1 19.74 -72.73 -45.33
N GLY A 2 19.54 -71.93 -44.32
CA GLY A 2 18.41 -71.04 -44.18
C GLY A 2 18.90 -69.64 -44.20
N THR A 3 18.41 -68.86 -45.17
CA THR A 3 18.77 -67.46 -45.39
C THR A 3 17.91 -66.60 -44.54
N PHE A 4 18.48 -65.80 -43.61
CA PHE A 4 17.83 -64.89 -42.78
C PHE A 4 17.70 -63.53 -43.55
N LEU A 5 16.49 -63.12 -43.88
CA LEU A 5 16.19 -61.77 -44.43
C LEU A 5 16.01 -60.79 -43.26
N LEU A 6 16.91 -59.82 -43.21
CA LEU A 6 16.86 -58.72 -42.25
C LEU A 6 15.99 -57.62 -42.83
N ALA A 7 14.78 -57.45 -42.25
CA ALA A 7 13.88 -56.32 -42.60
C ALA A 7 14.30 -55.06 -41.82
N CYS A 8 14.90 -54.07 -42.47
CA CYS A 8 15.09 -52.74 -41.93
C CYS A 8 13.76 -51.98 -41.91
N SER A 9 13.11 -51.87 -40.75
CA SER A 9 12.00 -50.99 -40.52
C SER A 9 12.52 -49.58 -40.30
N LEU A 10 12.23 -48.70 -41.26
CA LEU A 10 12.44 -47.27 -41.16
C LEU A 10 11.56 -46.70 -40.06
N VAL A 11 12.17 -46.30 -38.93
CA VAL A 11 11.52 -45.55 -37.87
C VAL A 11 11.52 -44.11 -38.32
N THR A 12 10.43 -43.67 -38.93
CA THR A 12 10.15 -42.23 -39.09
C THR A 12 9.81 -41.67 -37.70
N ALA A 13 10.80 -41.10 -37.03
CA ALA A 13 10.60 -40.36 -35.80
C ALA A 13 9.75 -39.16 -36.10
N CYS A 14 8.52 -39.12 -35.60
CA CYS A 14 7.70 -37.92 -35.53
C CYS A 14 8.43 -36.89 -34.69
N SER A 15 9.04 -35.89 -35.33
CA SER A 15 9.69 -34.76 -34.69
C SER A 15 8.71 -33.77 -33.99
N GLY A 16 7.41 -34.03 -34.04
CA GLY A 16 6.38 -33.21 -33.42
C GLY A 16 5.99 -33.57 -31.98
N TRP A 17 6.59 -34.61 -31.36
CA TRP A 17 6.21 -35.01 -29.99
C TRP A 17 6.84 -34.13 -28.90
N PHE A 18 7.88 -33.38 -29.17
CA PHE A 18 8.58 -32.53 -28.20
C PHE A 18 8.21 -31.03 -28.29
N ASP A 19 7.30 -30.67 -29.17
CA ASP A 19 6.82 -29.28 -29.27
C ASP A 19 5.56 -29.09 -28.40
N VAL A 20 5.68 -29.48 -27.11
CA VAL A 20 4.64 -29.18 -26.11
C VAL A 20 4.91 -27.80 -25.57
N SER A 21 4.32 -26.80 -26.21
CA SER A 21 4.20 -25.48 -25.58
C SER A 21 3.60 -25.66 -24.17
N PRO A 22 4.17 -25.06 -23.11
CA PRO A 22 3.61 -25.18 -21.78
C PRO A 22 2.11 -24.82 -21.80
N LYS A 23 1.27 -25.63 -21.18
CA LYS A 23 -0.20 -25.39 -21.15
C LYS A 23 -0.58 -23.99 -20.65
N THR A 24 0.32 -23.36 -19.88
CA THR A 24 0.20 -21.98 -19.42
C THR A 24 0.33 -20.95 -20.54
N ASP A 25 1.21 -21.16 -21.51
CA ASP A 25 1.41 -20.23 -22.62
C ASP A 25 0.25 -20.27 -23.62
N LEU A 26 -0.28 -21.47 -23.91
CA LEU A 26 -1.47 -21.63 -24.76
C LEU A 26 -2.70 -20.92 -24.15
N LYS A 27 -2.89 -20.99 -22.84
CA LYS A 27 -3.96 -20.28 -22.15
C LYS A 27 -3.76 -18.77 -22.14
N ALA A 28 -2.52 -18.31 -22.06
CA ALA A 28 -2.20 -16.89 -22.11
C ALA A 28 -2.44 -16.32 -23.52
N ASP A 29 -2.03 -17.01 -24.59
CA ASP A 29 -2.32 -16.61 -25.96
C ASP A 29 -3.83 -16.50 -26.22
N GLU A 30 -4.63 -17.43 -25.71
CA GLU A 30 -6.09 -17.40 -25.80
C GLU A 30 -6.67 -16.21 -25.03
N MET A 31 -6.25 -16.00 -23.77
CA MET A 31 -6.72 -14.90 -22.91
C MET A 31 -6.45 -13.54 -23.56
N PHE A 32 -5.25 -13.31 -24.04
CA PHE A 32 -4.86 -12.01 -24.63
C PHE A 32 -5.17 -11.90 -26.14
N SER A 33 -6.03 -12.76 -26.67
CA SER A 33 -6.53 -12.65 -28.04
C SER A 33 -7.77 -11.74 -28.20
N THR A 34 -8.37 -11.30 -27.06
CA THR A 34 -9.58 -10.46 -27.06
C THR A 34 -9.44 -9.28 -26.09
N GLU A 35 -10.16 -8.18 -26.35
CA GLU A 35 -10.23 -7.01 -25.46
C GLU A 35 -10.77 -7.41 -24.07
N SER A 36 -11.83 -8.24 -24.03
CA SER A 36 -12.39 -8.76 -22.77
C SER A 36 -11.40 -9.61 -21.98
N GLY A 37 -10.50 -10.35 -22.64
CA GLY A 37 -9.43 -11.09 -21.99
C GLY A 37 -8.40 -10.17 -21.34
N PHE A 38 -8.04 -9.08 -21.99
CA PHE A 38 -7.20 -8.03 -21.37
C PHE A 38 -7.91 -7.40 -20.16
N GLU A 39 -9.19 -7.03 -20.28
CA GLU A 39 -9.96 -6.46 -19.17
C GLU A 39 -10.06 -7.43 -17.98
N SER A 40 -10.31 -8.71 -18.25
CA SER A 40 -10.37 -9.76 -17.23
C SER A 40 -9.03 -9.95 -16.54
N SER A 41 -7.91 -9.93 -17.30
CA SER A 41 -6.57 -10.02 -16.75
C SER A 41 -6.24 -8.82 -15.85
N LEU A 42 -6.57 -7.60 -16.28
CA LEU A 42 -6.38 -6.39 -15.48
C LEU A 42 -7.24 -6.42 -14.20
N THR A 43 -8.48 -6.88 -14.29
CA THR A 43 -9.35 -7.10 -13.12
C THR A 43 -8.74 -8.13 -12.17
N GLY A 44 -8.14 -9.21 -12.70
CA GLY A 44 -7.39 -10.18 -11.92
C GLY A 44 -6.22 -9.56 -11.14
N ILE A 45 -5.53 -8.56 -11.69
CA ILE A 45 -4.46 -7.82 -10.98
C ILE A 45 -5.03 -7.05 -9.79
N TYR A 46 -6.17 -6.36 -9.94
CA TYR A 46 -6.84 -5.71 -8.82
C TYR A 46 -7.29 -6.71 -7.76
N LEU A 47 -7.79 -7.89 -8.17
CA LEU A 47 -8.14 -8.97 -7.22
C LEU A 47 -6.92 -9.48 -6.43
N LEU A 48 -5.74 -9.58 -7.05
CA LEU A 48 -4.52 -9.94 -6.32
C LEU A 48 -4.15 -8.89 -5.27
N MET A 49 -4.45 -7.61 -5.51
CA MET A 49 -4.24 -6.55 -4.51
C MET A 49 -5.15 -6.70 -3.29
N THR A 50 -6.30 -7.36 -3.40
CA THR A 50 -7.24 -7.56 -2.29
C THR A 50 -6.87 -8.72 -1.36
N ASP A 51 -5.78 -9.45 -1.64
CA ASP A 51 -5.30 -10.54 -0.77
C ASP A 51 -4.97 -10.04 0.64
N GLN A 52 -5.19 -10.87 1.66
CA GLN A 52 -4.88 -10.55 3.06
C GLN A 52 -3.40 -10.19 3.29
N GLY A 53 -2.49 -10.79 2.52
CA GLY A 53 -1.07 -10.46 2.55
C GLY A 53 -0.75 -9.12 1.89
N ALA A 54 -1.66 -8.57 1.09
CA ALA A 54 -1.54 -7.28 0.44
C ALA A 54 -2.47 -6.24 1.10
N TYR A 55 -3.23 -5.49 0.29
CA TYR A 55 -4.07 -4.39 0.78
C TYR A 55 -5.42 -4.83 1.36
N GLY A 56 -5.81 -6.09 1.21
CA GLY A 56 -6.95 -6.66 1.92
C GLY A 56 -6.68 -6.98 3.40
N GLY A 57 -5.49 -6.65 3.92
CA GLY A 57 -5.16 -6.91 5.31
C GLY A 57 -3.83 -6.30 5.74
N ASN A 58 -2.72 -7.00 5.56
CA ASN A 58 -1.42 -6.65 6.16
C ASN A 58 -0.92 -5.24 5.79
N MET A 59 -1.10 -4.82 4.54
CA MET A 59 -0.60 -3.55 4.01
C MET A 59 -1.61 -2.40 4.16
N SER A 60 -2.70 -2.62 4.88
CA SER A 60 -3.73 -1.64 5.20
C SER A 60 -4.09 -1.72 6.69
N PHE A 61 -5.34 -2.03 7.02
CA PHE A 61 -5.88 -2.06 8.38
C PHE A 61 -5.33 -3.18 9.29
N GLY A 62 -4.55 -4.11 8.78
CA GLY A 62 -4.03 -5.25 9.53
C GLY A 62 -2.70 -4.98 10.21
N LEU A 63 -1.60 -5.57 9.68
CA LEU A 63 -0.29 -5.56 10.32
C LEU A 63 0.28 -4.15 10.50
N LEU A 64 0.15 -3.26 9.50
CA LEU A 64 0.74 -1.93 9.59
C LEU A 64 0.12 -1.11 10.73
N ASP A 65 -1.18 -1.19 10.92
CA ASP A 65 -1.86 -0.47 12.00
C ASP A 65 -1.62 -1.09 13.38
N GLN A 66 -1.42 -2.42 13.44
CA GLN A 66 -0.92 -3.06 14.66
C GLN A 66 0.47 -2.52 15.04
N LEU A 67 1.39 -2.46 14.08
CA LEU A 67 2.74 -1.93 14.28
C LEU A 67 2.73 -0.42 14.58
N ALA A 68 1.77 0.33 14.05
CA ALA A 68 1.55 1.73 14.40
C ALA A 68 0.84 1.94 15.75
N GLN A 69 0.62 0.86 16.53
CA GLN A 69 -0.05 0.89 17.83
C GLN A 69 -1.45 1.50 17.81
N GLN A 70 -2.17 1.36 16.69
CA GLN A 70 -3.55 1.87 16.61
C GLN A 70 -4.54 1.00 17.37
N TYR A 71 -4.22 -0.29 17.60
CA TYR A 71 -5.05 -1.24 18.32
C TYR A 71 -4.43 -1.68 19.63
N ASP A 72 -5.28 -2.04 20.61
CA ASP A 72 -4.87 -2.76 21.81
C ASP A 72 -4.94 -4.28 21.63
N TYR A 73 -5.26 -4.72 20.43
CA TYR A 73 -5.26 -6.12 20.05
C TYR A 73 -3.89 -6.77 20.30
N ILE A 74 -3.90 -7.90 20.96
CA ILE A 74 -2.72 -8.74 21.17
C ILE A 74 -2.96 -10.06 20.44
N PRO A 75 -2.23 -10.35 19.35
CA PRO A 75 -2.44 -11.55 18.58
C PRO A 75 -2.29 -12.82 19.44
N ASP A 76 -3.26 -13.72 19.34
CA ASP A 76 -3.19 -15.09 19.82
C ASP A 76 -2.80 -15.27 21.30
N GLY A 77 -3.17 -14.30 22.15
CA GLY A 77 -2.96 -14.39 23.58
C GLY A 77 -1.54 -14.07 24.03
N ALA A 78 -0.75 -13.38 23.21
CA ALA A 78 0.50 -12.80 23.66
C ALA A 78 0.29 -11.89 24.87
N ASN A 79 1.18 -11.98 25.85
CA ASN A 79 1.11 -11.13 27.02
C ASN A 79 1.77 -9.77 26.82
N ASP A 80 2.47 -9.57 25.70
CA ASP A 80 3.26 -8.36 25.42
C ASP A 80 3.04 -7.87 24.00
N ARG A 81 2.46 -6.67 23.84
CA ARG A 81 2.31 -5.99 22.57
C ARG A 81 3.65 -5.70 21.86
N ALA A 82 4.74 -5.60 22.62
CA ALA A 82 6.07 -5.38 22.05
C ALA A 82 6.59 -6.61 21.27
N ALA A 83 6.06 -7.80 21.53
CA ALA A 83 6.46 -9.04 20.86
C ALA A 83 6.25 -9.01 19.34
N ILE A 84 5.27 -8.24 18.85
CA ILE A 84 5.02 -8.10 17.40
C ILE A 84 6.20 -7.47 16.62
N TYR A 85 7.10 -6.75 17.29
CA TYR A 85 8.30 -6.16 16.69
C TYR A 85 9.51 -7.08 16.68
N ASN A 86 9.38 -8.28 17.23
CA ASN A 86 10.47 -9.25 17.20
C ASN A 86 10.45 -10.02 15.87
N TYR A 87 11.09 -9.46 14.85
CA TYR A 87 11.14 -10.04 13.52
C TYR A 87 12.13 -11.19 13.38
N ALA A 88 12.99 -11.40 14.38
CA ALA A 88 14.12 -12.36 14.27
C ALA A 88 13.88 -13.67 15.00
N THR A 89 13.10 -13.67 16.09
CA THR A 89 12.97 -14.85 16.94
C THR A 89 11.72 -15.68 16.64
N ALA A 90 11.85 -16.98 16.92
CA ALA A 90 10.78 -17.97 16.80
C ALA A 90 9.79 -17.94 17.99
N THR A 91 9.65 -16.82 18.71
CA THR A 91 8.51 -16.67 19.62
C THR A 91 7.24 -16.63 18.79
N SER A 92 6.14 -17.19 19.29
CA SER A 92 4.90 -17.35 18.51
C SER A 92 4.47 -16.04 17.83
N ASP A 93 4.64 -14.89 18.46
CA ASP A 93 4.19 -13.60 17.96
C ASP A 93 5.19 -12.97 16.99
N GLY A 94 6.47 -12.98 17.29
CA GLY A 94 7.52 -12.54 16.37
C GLY A 94 7.60 -13.41 15.13
N PHE A 95 7.35 -14.69 15.23
CA PHE A 95 7.27 -15.60 14.08
C PHE A 95 6.09 -15.27 13.17
N ARG A 96 4.92 -14.97 13.71
CA ARG A 96 3.74 -14.59 12.92
C ARG A 96 3.91 -13.28 12.22
N THR A 97 4.51 -12.27 12.85
CA THR A 97 4.84 -11.01 12.19
C THR A 97 5.82 -11.24 11.05
N LYS A 98 6.87 -12.05 11.27
CA LYS A 98 7.83 -12.44 10.23
C LYS A 98 7.13 -13.13 9.05
N GLN A 99 6.21 -14.05 9.32
CA GLN A 99 5.43 -14.71 8.27
C GLN A 99 4.53 -13.73 7.50
N LYS A 100 3.82 -12.84 8.21
CA LYS A 100 2.98 -11.80 7.59
C LYS A 100 3.80 -10.88 6.70
N LEU A 101 5.00 -10.47 7.13
CA LEU A 101 5.92 -9.67 6.32
C LEU A 101 6.38 -10.42 5.06
N ALA A 102 6.77 -11.69 5.20
CA ALA A 102 7.16 -12.53 4.05
C ALA A 102 5.98 -12.74 3.09
N GLN A 103 4.77 -12.94 3.60
CA GLN A 103 3.56 -13.04 2.80
C GLN A 103 3.29 -11.73 2.04
N SER A 104 3.43 -10.58 2.69
CA SER A 104 3.21 -9.27 2.06
C SER A 104 4.22 -9.02 0.93
N TRP A 105 5.49 -9.31 1.17
CA TRP A 105 6.52 -9.24 0.15
C TRP A 105 6.16 -10.08 -1.08
N LEU A 106 5.86 -11.36 -0.87
CA LEU A 106 5.51 -12.29 -1.94
C LEU A 106 4.26 -11.83 -2.71
N LYS A 107 3.22 -11.39 -2.01
CA LYS A 107 1.97 -10.94 -2.65
C LYS A 107 2.15 -9.67 -3.47
N LEU A 108 2.89 -8.69 -2.98
CA LEU A 108 3.17 -7.46 -3.73
C LEU A 108 4.02 -7.75 -4.98
N TYR A 109 5.05 -8.60 -4.89
CA TYR A 109 5.81 -9.00 -6.07
C TYR A 109 5.00 -9.88 -7.05
N ASN A 110 4.02 -10.64 -6.56
CA ASN A 110 3.08 -11.35 -7.43
C ASN A 110 2.22 -10.34 -8.22
N VAL A 111 1.67 -9.32 -7.58
CA VAL A 111 0.95 -8.23 -8.28
C VAL A 111 1.84 -7.59 -9.35
N ILE A 112 3.09 -7.24 -8.99
CA ILE A 112 4.07 -6.64 -9.90
C ILE A 112 4.36 -7.55 -11.10
N ALA A 113 4.56 -8.85 -10.87
CA ALA A 113 4.81 -9.82 -11.93
C ALA A 113 3.63 -9.91 -12.92
N ASN A 114 2.38 -9.87 -12.39
CA ASN A 114 1.19 -9.86 -13.24
C ASN A 114 1.05 -8.54 -14.01
N CYS A 115 1.39 -7.38 -13.42
CA CYS A 115 1.48 -6.12 -14.16
C CYS A 115 2.49 -6.21 -15.31
N ASN A 116 3.68 -6.75 -15.06
CA ASN A 116 4.72 -6.91 -16.06
C ASN A 116 4.29 -7.86 -17.19
N ASN A 117 3.66 -8.98 -16.85
CA ASN A 117 3.11 -9.90 -17.85
C ASN A 117 2.00 -9.24 -18.68
N PHE A 118 1.09 -8.50 -18.05
CA PHE A 118 0.04 -7.76 -18.72
C PHE A 118 0.60 -6.74 -19.72
N ILE A 119 1.58 -5.94 -19.29
CA ILE A 119 2.25 -4.94 -20.15
C ILE A 119 2.94 -5.63 -21.33
N LYS A 120 3.65 -6.74 -21.10
CA LYS A 120 4.29 -7.55 -22.15
C LYS A 120 3.28 -7.99 -23.23
N TRP A 121 2.11 -8.50 -22.80
CA TRP A 121 1.07 -8.92 -23.74
C TRP A 121 0.41 -7.74 -24.46
N LEU A 122 0.25 -6.61 -23.76
CA LEU A 122 -0.26 -5.40 -24.37
C LEU A 122 0.70 -4.85 -25.43
N ASP A 123 2.01 -4.93 -25.21
CA ASP A 123 3.04 -4.57 -26.21
C ASP A 123 3.02 -5.53 -27.41
N ARG A 124 2.74 -6.82 -27.17
CA ARG A 124 2.75 -7.85 -28.22
C ARG A 124 1.53 -7.78 -29.14
N ASN A 125 0.33 -7.72 -28.60
CA ASN A 125 -0.93 -7.82 -29.36
C ASN A 125 -1.94 -6.73 -29.07
N GLY A 126 -1.69 -5.83 -28.12
CA GLY A 126 -2.69 -4.84 -27.70
C GLY A 126 -3.19 -3.97 -28.85
N GLU A 127 -2.32 -3.59 -29.78
CA GLU A 127 -2.73 -2.76 -30.92
C GLU A 127 -3.68 -3.47 -31.89
N SER A 128 -3.46 -4.75 -32.12
CA SER A 128 -4.32 -5.54 -33.00
C SER A 128 -5.65 -5.94 -32.37
N VAL A 129 -5.67 -6.12 -31.06
CA VAL A 129 -6.82 -6.62 -30.29
C VAL A 129 -7.70 -5.49 -29.77
N ILE A 130 -7.10 -4.43 -29.19
CA ILE A 130 -7.81 -3.30 -28.59
C ILE A 130 -7.74 -2.12 -29.54
N ARG A 131 -8.76 -1.97 -30.37
CA ARG A 131 -8.79 -0.93 -31.40
C ARG A 131 -8.98 0.48 -30.85
N ASN A 132 -9.68 0.61 -29.71
CA ASN A 132 -9.86 1.89 -29.05
C ASN A 132 -8.58 2.30 -28.33
N VAL A 133 -7.90 3.33 -28.87
CA VAL A 133 -6.64 3.83 -28.32
C VAL A 133 -6.78 4.29 -26.87
N LYS A 134 -7.91 4.92 -26.48
CA LYS A 134 -8.14 5.35 -25.10
C LYS A 134 -8.25 4.16 -24.16
N THR A 135 -8.99 3.12 -24.52
CA THR A 135 -9.08 1.88 -23.73
C THR A 135 -7.71 1.25 -23.56
N ARG A 136 -6.95 1.10 -24.65
CA ARG A 136 -5.59 0.55 -24.60
C ARG A 136 -4.66 1.37 -23.72
N ASN A 137 -4.71 2.69 -23.82
CA ASN A 137 -3.93 3.61 -23.00
C ASN A 137 -4.33 3.50 -21.51
N THR A 138 -5.63 3.44 -21.22
CA THR A 138 -6.14 3.26 -19.85
C THR A 138 -5.64 1.95 -19.25
N PHE A 139 -5.72 0.84 -19.97
CA PHE A 139 -5.25 -0.45 -19.49
C PHE A 139 -3.74 -0.45 -19.18
N ARG A 140 -2.93 0.14 -20.07
CA ARG A 140 -1.49 0.28 -19.83
C ARG A 140 -1.19 1.15 -18.63
N ALA A 141 -1.86 2.28 -18.52
CA ALA A 141 -1.66 3.23 -17.43
C ALA A 141 -2.03 2.63 -16.06
N GLU A 142 -3.13 1.89 -15.98
CA GLU A 142 -3.52 1.20 -14.74
C GLU A 142 -2.46 0.18 -14.31
N ALA A 143 -1.96 -0.64 -15.24
CA ALA A 143 -0.92 -1.63 -14.93
C ALA A 143 0.40 -0.96 -14.47
N LEU A 144 0.81 0.15 -15.10
CA LEU A 144 1.98 0.94 -14.70
C LEU A 144 1.77 1.57 -13.31
N ALA A 145 0.60 2.16 -13.07
CA ALA A 145 0.28 2.78 -11.79
C ALA A 145 0.25 1.76 -10.63
N ILE A 146 -0.32 0.57 -10.84
CA ILE A 146 -0.31 -0.51 -9.85
C ILE A 146 1.13 -0.97 -9.58
N ARG A 147 1.95 -1.14 -10.62
CA ARG A 147 3.35 -1.53 -10.49
C ARG A 147 4.14 -0.52 -9.67
N ALA A 148 3.97 0.77 -9.95
CA ALA A 148 4.59 1.85 -9.19
C ALA A 148 4.09 1.89 -7.74
N TYR A 149 2.79 1.75 -7.51
CA TYR A 149 2.17 1.73 -6.18
C TYR A 149 2.74 0.62 -5.31
N CYS A 150 2.79 -0.62 -5.85
CA CYS A 150 3.33 -1.76 -5.11
C CYS A 150 4.83 -1.63 -4.81
N HIS A 151 5.65 -1.18 -5.76
CA HIS A 151 7.08 -0.94 -5.52
C HIS A 151 7.30 0.18 -4.51
N PHE A 152 6.51 1.25 -4.57
CA PHE A 152 6.62 2.33 -3.60
C PHE A 152 6.23 1.87 -2.19
N ASP A 153 5.21 1.03 -2.03
CA ASP A 153 4.85 0.48 -0.74
C ASP A 153 5.88 -0.52 -0.21
N LEU A 154 6.50 -1.32 -1.08
CA LEU A 154 7.67 -2.13 -0.73
C LEU A 154 8.82 -1.23 -0.25
N LEU A 155 9.10 -0.13 -0.94
CA LEU A 155 10.10 0.85 -0.51
C LEU A 155 9.74 1.45 0.86
N ARG A 156 8.49 1.89 1.08
CA ARG A 156 8.06 2.47 2.36
C ARG A 156 8.16 1.46 3.50
N ALA A 157 7.93 0.18 3.24
CA ALA A 157 7.95 -0.89 4.23
C ALA A 157 9.38 -1.40 4.53
N TRP A 158 10.10 -1.85 3.50
CA TRP A 158 11.43 -2.45 3.62
C TRP A 158 12.60 -1.48 3.42
N GLY A 159 12.34 -0.32 2.88
CA GLY A 159 13.36 0.70 2.64
C GLY A 159 13.81 1.44 3.90
N PRO A 160 14.69 2.43 3.73
CA PRO A 160 15.35 3.11 4.84
C PRO A 160 14.38 3.92 5.72
N TRP A 161 14.78 4.08 6.96
CA TRP A 161 14.13 4.96 7.92
C TRP A 161 14.49 6.43 7.62
N LYS A 162 13.55 7.35 7.86
CA LYS A 162 13.73 8.80 7.63
C LYS A 162 14.09 9.18 6.19
N TYR A 163 13.64 8.42 5.21
CA TYR A 163 13.84 8.81 3.82
C TYR A 163 13.18 10.18 3.55
N GLY A 164 13.92 11.09 2.91
CA GLY A 164 13.48 12.47 2.70
C GLY A 164 14.00 13.46 3.74
N THR A 165 14.42 13.00 4.92
CA THR A 165 15.02 13.84 5.97
C THR A 165 16.48 13.47 6.29
N ASP A 166 16.90 12.27 5.92
CA ASP A 166 18.29 11.79 6.02
C ASP A 166 18.83 11.54 4.60
N ALA A 167 19.79 12.37 4.19
CA ALA A 167 20.39 12.28 2.85
C ALA A 167 21.02 10.91 2.56
N ALA A 168 21.61 10.25 3.57
CA ALA A 168 22.22 8.94 3.40
C ALA A 168 21.19 7.84 3.13
N ALA A 169 19.94 8.04 3.55
CA ALA A 169 18.87 7.08 3.32
C ALA A 169 18.54 6.90 1.83
N ALA A 170 18.73 7.93 1.02
CA ALA A 170 18.45 7.88 -0.42
C ALA A 170 19.35 6.87 -1.16
N ASP A 171 20.59 6.67 -0.68
CA ASP A 171 21.60 5.79 -1.29
C ASP A 171 21.56 4.36 -0.75
N ALA A 172 20.74 4.08 0.28
CA ALA A 172 20.65 2.76 0.88
C ALA A 172 20.00 1.74 -0.07
N PRO A 173 20.68 0.63 -0.42
CA PRO A 173 20.05 -0.49 -1.14
C PRO A 173 18.95 -1.10 -0.30
N CYS A 174 17.77 -1.36 -0.92
CA CYS A 174 16.63 -1.82 -0.13
C CYS A 174 15.77 -2.90 -0.80
N ILE A 175 15.32 -2.70 -2.02
CA ILE A 175 14.44 -3.64 -2.74
C ILE A 175 14.84 -3.71 -4.22
N PRO A 176 14.54 -4.80 -4.95
CA PRO A 176 14.60 -4.80 -6.40
C PRO A 176 13.41 -4.07 -7.02
N TYR A 177 13.61 -3.39 -8.16
CA TYR A 177 12.53 -2.89 -9.01
C TYR A 177 12.38 -3.78 -10.24
N ARG A 178 11.29 -4.55 -10.30
CA ARG A 178 11.07 -5.53 -11.36
C ARG A 178 10.19 -4.97 -12.48
N MET A 179 10.71 -4.96 -13.70
CA MET A 179 9.99 -4.50 -14.90
C MET A 179 9.67 -5.63 -15.89
N VAL A 180 10.11 -6.85 -15.59
CA VAL A 180 9.91 -8.04 -16.43
C VAL A 180 9.33 -9.16 -15.59
N ALA A 181 8.42 -9.94 -16.19
CA ALA A 181 7.86 -11.14 -15.58
C ALA A 181 8.76 -12.34 -15.91
N ASP A 182 9.85 -12.47 -15.16
CA ASP A 182 10.79 -13.59 -15.27
C ASP A 182 11.30 -14.02 -13.88
N ASN A 183 12.09 -15.10 -13.85
CA ASN A 183 12.71 -15.63 -12.64
C ASN A 183 14.18 -15.16 -12.49
N SER A 184 14.61 -14.14 -13.24
CA SER A 184 15.96 -13.62 -13.13
C SER A 184 16.20 -12.96 -11.78
N LYS A 185 17.41 -13.13 -11.24
CA LYS A 185 17.81 -12.45 -10.02
C LYS A 185 17.97 -10.95 -10.31
N GLN A 186 17.48 -10.12 -9.41
CA GLN A 186 17.54 -8.66 -9.53
C GLN A 186 18.28 -8.06 -8.34
N PRO A 187 19.14 -7.05 -8.54
CA PRO A 187 19.85 -6.40 -7.44
C PRO A 187 18.89 -5.61 -6.56
N LEU A 188 19.28 -5.44 -5.30
CA LEU A 188 18.68 -4.41 -4.45
C LEU A 188 19.15 -3.05 -4.97
N LEU A 189 18.20 -2.19 -5.30
CA LEU A 189 18.49 -0.85 -5.78
C LEU A 189 18.50 0.16 -4.61
N PRO A 190 19.28 1.26 -4.73
CA PRO A 190 19.16 2.40 -3.84
C PRO A 190 17.74 2.97 -3.81
N ALA A 191 17.29 3.44 -2.65
CA ALA A 191 15.94 3.99 -2.49
C ALA A 191 15.60 5.08 -3.52
N LYS A 192 16.56 5.97 -3.84
CA LYS A 192 16.40 7.01 -4.89
C LYS A 192 16.14 6.44 -6.29
N GLU A 193 16.75 5.30 -6.65
CA GLU A 193 16.50 4.67 -7.96
C GLU A 193 15.13 4.01 -8.01
N ILE A 194 14.64 3.44 -6.90
CA ILE A 194 13.26 2.94 -6.80
C ILE A 194 12.26 4.07 -7.04
N VAL A 195 12.46 5.22 -6.38
CA VAL A 195 11.61 6.41 -6.56
C VAL A 195 11.62 6.88 -8.01
N LYS A 196 12.80 7.00 -8.61
CA LYS A 196 12.95 7.42 -10.01
C LYS A 196 12.21 6.50 -10.99
N LEU A 197 12.31 5.17 -10.79
CA LEU A 197 11.62 4.19 -11.63
C LEU A 197 10.10 4.22 -11.41
N ALA A 198 9.64 4.37 -10.16
CA ALA A 198 8.23 4.50 -9.85
C ALA A 198 7.64 5.78 -10.46
N LEU A 199 8.33 6.91 -10.35
CA LEU A 199 7.89 8.17 -10.97
C LEU A 199 7.89 8.07 -12.50
N LYS A 200 8.85 7.36 -13.12
CA LYS A 200 8.84 7.11 -14.56
C LYS A 200 7.61 6.33 -15.01
N ASP A 201 7.22 5.28 -14.27
CA ASP A 201 5.98 4.54 -14.55
C ASP A 201 4.74 5.43 -14.42
N LEU A 202 4.72 6.32 -13.41
CA LEU A 202 3.61 7.22 -13.18
C LEU A 202 3.53 8.37 -14.21
N ASP A 203 4.65 8.90 -14.67
CA ASP A 203 4.70 9.90 -15.74
C ASP A 203 4.14 9.34 -17.05
N GLU A 204 4.51 8.11 -17.41
CA GLU A 204 3.92 7.40 -18.56
C GLU A 204 2.41 7.18 -18.34
N ALA A 205 2.01 6.67 -17.16
CA ALA A 205 0.60 6.45 -16.84
C ALA A 205 -0.22 7.75 -16.89
N LYS A 206 0.29 8.84 -16.34
CA LYS A 206 -0.35 10.17 -16.38
C LYS A 206 -0.56 10.66 -17.81
N THR A 207 0.44 10.50 -18.67
CA THR A 207 0.37 10.86 -20.08
C THR A 207 -0.70 10.05 -20.81
N LEU A 208 -0.74 8.74 -20.58
CA LEU A 208 -1.73 7.85 -21.19
C LEU A 208 -3.17 8.15 -20.74
N LEU A 209 -3.35 8.67 -19.53
CA LEU A 209 -4.64 9.04 -18.93
C LEU A 209 -5.02 10.52 -19.14
N GLU A 210 -4.30 11.30 -19.96
CA GLU A 210 -4.60 12.73 -20.17
C GLU A 210 -6.06 12.97 -20.61
N HIS A 211 -6.67 11.99 -21.27
CA HIS A 211 -8.09 12.05 -21.66
C HIS A 211 -9.06 11.99 -20.44
N GLU A 212 -8.60 11.57 -19.26
CA GLU A 212 -9.36 11.55 -17.98
C GLU A 212 -9.10 12.79 -17.14
N LYS A 213 -8.18 13.67 -17.48
CA LYS A 213 -7.77 14.84 -16.67
C LYS A 213 -8.92 15.74 -16.22
N LYS A 214 -9.95 15.87 -17.03
CA LYS A 214 -11.16 16.67 -16.73
C LYS A 214 -12.30 15.82 -16.16
N MET A 215 -12.09 14.54 -15.94
CA MET A 215 -13.08 13.65 -15.38
C MET A 215 -13.26 13.93 -13.90
N ARG A 216 -14.51 14.06 -13.47
CA ARG A 216 -14.87 14.19 -12.05
C ARG A 216 -15.13 12.81 -11.46
N LEU A 217 -14.62 12.56 -10.25
CA LEU A 217 -14.77 11.28 -9.56
C LEU A 217 -16.07 11.16 -8.75
N ASP A 218 -16.75 12.28 -8.49
CA ASP A 218 -17.94 12.34 -7.62
C ASP A 218 -19.19 11.63 -8.19
N ASN A 219 -19.20 11.26 -9.47
CA ASN A 219 -20.34 10.66 -10.15
C ASN A 219 -20.02 9.36 -10.90
N ASN A 220 -18.90 8.71 -10.60
CA ASN A 220 -18.56 7.46 -11.27
C ASN A 220 -17.77 6.51 -10.37
N GLU A 221 -17.79 5.22 -10.72
CA GLU A 221 -17.06 4.18 -9.98
C GLU A 221 -15.59 4.05 -10.40
N ARG A 222 -15.06 5.03 -11.13
CA ARG A 222 -13.66 5.07 -11.56
C ARG A 222 -12.69 5.13 -10.38
N GLN A 223 -13.20 5.42 -9.18
CA GLN A 223 -12.49 5.34 -7.90
C GLN A 223 -12.00 3.91 -7.56
N PHE A 224 -12.60 2.87 -8.12
CA PHE A 224 -12.13 1.49 -7.95
C PHE A 224 -10.99 1.09 -8.89
N ARG A 225 -10.51 2.04 -9.69
CA ARG A 225 -9.42 1.84 -10.64
C ARG A 225 -8.43 3.00 -10.53
N PHE A 226 -7.16 2.76 -10.86
CA PHE A 226 -6.22 3.87 -11.02
C PHE A 226 -6.65 4.76 -12.19
N ASN A 227 -6.97 6.00 -11.87
CA ASN A 227 -7.42 7.05 -12.78
C ASN A 227 -6.38 8.18 -12.81
N TYR A 228 -6.56 9.19 -13.66
CA TYR A 228 -5.63 10.31 -13.77
C TYR A 228 -5.33 10.97 -12.42
N HIS A 229 -6.37 11.24 -11.61
CA HIS A 229 -6.21 11.89 -10.30
C HIS A 229 -5.53 10.97 -9.28
N ALA A 230 -5.78 9.67 -9.35
CA ALA A 230 -5.11 8.68 -8.49
C ALA A 230 -3.61 8.59 -8.80
N VAL A 231 -3.23 8.64 -10.08
CA VAL A 231 -1.82 8.70 -10.49
C VAL A 231 -1.16 9.97 -9.95
N ASN A 232 -1.80 11.12 -10.12
CA ASN A 232 -1.27 12.40 -9.66
C ASN A 232 -1.19 12.47 -8.11
N ALA A 233 -2.17 11.89 -7.41
CA ALA A 233 -2.16 11.77 -5.95
C ALA A 233 -1.04 10.85 -5.44
N LEU A 234 -0.76 9.75 -6.15
CA LEU A 234 0.37 8.88 -5.83
C LEU A 234 1.71 9.59 -6.07
N MET A 235 1.85 10.37 -7.13
CA MET A 235 3.03 11.21 -7.36
C MET A 235 3.21 12.22 -6.22
N ALA A 236 2.13 12.90 -5.78
CA ALA A 236 2.18 13.81 -4.62
C ALA A 236 2.67 13.09 -3.35
N ARG A 237 2.17 11.88 -3.08
CA ARG A 237 2.60 11.04 -1.96
C ARG A 237 4.09 10.68 -2.05
N ILE A 238 4.57 10.30 -3.23
CA ILE A 238 5.99 9.97 -3.46
C ILE A 238 6.87 11.19 -3.24
N TYR A 239 6.54 12.33 -3.84
CA TYR A 239 7.30 13.57 -3.68
C TYR A 239 7.30 14.05 -2.21
N CYS A 240 6.16 13.97 -1.53
CA CYS A 240 6.08 14.25 -0.09
C CYS A 240 6.98 13.31 0.72
N TYR A 241 6.97 12.00 0.41
CA TYR A 241 7.79 11.01 1.12
C TYR A 241 9.28 11.26 0.95
N THR A 242 9.71 11.77 -0.19
CA THR A 242 11.11 12.06 -0.52
C THR A 242 11.57 13.47 -0.16
N GLY A 243 10.66 14.34 0.29
CA GLY A 243 10.96 15.72 0.67
C GLY A 243 10.98 16.71 -0.49
N ASP A 244 10.52 16.32 -1.70
CA ASP A 244 10.38 17.23 -2.85
C ASP A 244 9.12 18.07 -2.71
N ALA A 245 9.23 19.15 -1.96
CA ALA A 245 8.10 20.03 -1.63
C ALA A 245 7.44 20.66 -2.86
N THR A 246 8.23 21.07 -3.86
CA THR A 246 7.73 21.72 -5.06
C THR A 246 6.78 20.83 -5.85
N ASN A 247 7.22 19.61 -6.16
CA ASN A 247 6.42 18.66 -6.92
C ASN A 247 5.26 18.09 -6.09
N ALA A 248 5.47 17.86 -4.78
CA ALA A 248 4.42 17.39 -3.88
C ALA A 248 3.24 18.38 -3.83
N VAL A 249 3.52 19.68 -3.63
CA VAL A 249 2.50 20.74 -3.60
C VAL A 249 1.79 20.85 -4.94
N ALA A 250 2.54 20.86 -6.05
CA ALA A 250 1.95 20.99 -7.39
C ALA A 250 0.98 19.84 -7.70
N CYS A 251 1.38 18.59 -7.43
CA CYS A 251 0.54 17.42 -7.68
C CYS A 251 -0.68 17.36 -6.73
N ALA A 252 -0.48 17.64 -5.44
CA ALA A 252 -1.57 17.61 -4.46
C ALA A 252 -2.62 18.72 -4.74
N GLN A 253 -2.17 19.93 -5.10
CA GLN A 253 -3.06 21.04 -5.45
C GLN A 253 -3.87 20.72 -6.71
N ASP A 254 -3.23 20.16 -7.76
CA ASP A 254 -3.94 19.77 -8.98
C ASP A 254 -5.06 18.76 -8.69
N VAL A 255 -4.82 17.79 -7.80
CA VAL A 255 -5.85 16.83 -7.40
C VAL A 255 -6.98 17.50 -6.64
N VAL A 256 -6.67 18.35 -5.65
CA VAL A 256 -7.69 19.08 -4.87
C VAL A 256 -8.59 19.94 -5.76
N ASP A 257 -8.01 20.59 -6.77
CA ASP A 257 -8.73 21.51 -7.64
C ASP A 257 -9.56 20.81 -8.71
N ASN A 258 -9.14 19.62 -9.18
CA ASN A 258 -9.66 19.04 -10.42
C ASN A 258 -10.34 17.67 -10.26
N CYS A 259 -10.14 16.91 -9.16
CA CYS A 259 -10.70 15.56 -9.03
C CYS A 259 -12.24 15.54 -8.85
N GLY A 260 -12.85 16.66 -8.52
CA GLY A 260 -14.30 16.79 -8.31
C GLY A 260 -14.82 16.31 -6.97
N LEU A 261 -13.97 15.68 -6.13
CA LEU A 261 -14.34 15.24 -4.79
C LEU A 261 -14.35 16.41 -3.80
N THR A 262 -15.12 16.29 -2.74
CA THR A 262 -15.18 17.27 -1.66
C THR A 262 -15.09 16.58 -0.31
N LEU A 263 -14.46 17.27 0.66
CA LEU A 263 -14.44 16.81 2.04
C LEU A 263 -15.84 16.83 2.64
N VAL A 264 -16.24 15.75 3.27
CA VAL A 264 -17.57 15.60 3.90
C VAL A 264 -17.51 15.87 5.41
N SER A 265 -18.68 16.13 5.99
CA SER A 265 -18.85 16.46 7.41
C SER A 265 -19.72 15.43 8.16
N SER A 266 -20.01 14.30 7.53
CA SER A 266 -20.71 13.15 8.14
C SER A 266 -20.18 11.85 7.58
N ASN A 267 -20.13 10.81 8.43
CA ASN A 267 -19.76 9.46 8.07
C ASN A 267 -20.86 8.45 8.45
N GLN A 268 -22.09 8.92 8.65
CA GLN A 268 -23.18 8.09 9.15
C GLN A 268 -23.52 6.93 8.21
N ASP A 269 -23.56 7.20 6.91
CA ASP A 269 -23.90 6.21 5.87
C ASP A 269 -22.68 5.81 5.02
N ASP A 270 -21.51 6.37 5.35
CA ASP A 270 -20.24 6.13 4.64
C ASP A 270 -19.07 6.09 5.64
N PRO A 271 -18.95 5.04 6.46
CA PRO A 271 -17.97 4.98 7.55
C PRO A 271 -16.51 4.97 7.09
N ILE A 272 -16.25 4.57 5.84
CA ILE A 272 -14.91 4.64 5.24
C ILE A 272 -14.63 5.95 4.53
N LEU A 273 -15.63 6.82 4.38
CA LEU A 273 -15.56 8.03 3.57
C LEU A 273 -15.18 7.73 2.11
N PHE A 274 -15.89 6.75 1.50
CA PHE A 274 -15.68 6.37 0.09
C PHE A 274 -15.88 7.56 -0.85
N SER A 275 -16.80 8.46 -0.51
CA SER A 275 -17.04 9.72 -1.24
C SER A 275 -15.82 10.63 -1.32
N GLU A 276 -14.80 10.40 -0.50
CA GLU A 276 -13.51 11.10 -0.54
C GLU A 276 -12.38 10.24 -1.15
N CYS A 277 -12.65 8.98 -1.54
CA CYS A 277 -11.63 8.13 -2.12
C CYS A 277 -11.29 8.57 -3.54
N ILE A 278 -10.00 8.80 -3.80
CA ILE A 278 -9.44 9.03 -5.13
C ILE A 278 -9.13 7.69 -5.78
N ALA A 279 -8.66 6.73 -4.97
CA ALA A 279 -8.48 5.33 -5.33
C ALA A 279 -8.86 4.42 -4.17
N ALA A 280 -9.55 3.33 -4.47
CA ALA A 280 -9.95 2.29 -3.53
C ALA A 280 -9.92 0.91 -4.19
N LEU A 281 -9.92 -0.15 -3.39
CA LEU A 281 -10.14 -1.52 -3.84
C LEU A 281 -11.55 -1.97 -3.42
N ASN A 282 -12.25 -2.64 -4.31
CA ASN A 282 -13.47 -3.38 -3.94
C ASN A 282 -13.08 -4.79 -3.49
N ILE A 283 -13.51 -5.18 -2.30
CA ILE A 283 -13.29 -6.52 -1.76
C ILE A 283 -14.64 -7.17 -1.59
N TYR A 284 -14.93 -8.13 -2.44
CA TYR A 284 -16.19 -8.88 -2.41
C TYR A 284 -16.40 -9.54 -1.05
N HIS A 285 -17.59 -9.34 -0.47
CA HIS A 285 -17.93 -9.79 0.88
C HIS A 285 -16.95 -9.31 1.98
N LEU A 286 -16.46 -8.07 1.88
CA LEU A 286 -15.49 -7.48 2.81
C LEU A 286 -15.92 -7.66 4.27
N THR A 287 -17.17 -7.31 4.60
CA THR A 287 -17.71 -7.38 5.96
C THR A 287 -17.73 -8.82 6.49
N GLU A 288 -18.14 -9.78 5.66
CA GLU A 288 -18.17 -11.20 6.04
C GLU A 288 -16.76 -11.76 6.24
N THR A 289 -15.84 -11.43 5.32
CA THR A 289 -14.45 -11.90 5.33
C THR A 289 -13.71 -11.42 6.59
N PHE A 290 -13.95 -10.19 7.02
CA PHE A 290 -13.26 -9.58 8.15
C PHE A 290 -14.13 -9.38 9.38
N SER A 291 -15.32 -9.99 9.44
CA SER A 291 -16.26 -9.87 10.56
C SER A 291 -15.63 -10.21 11.92
N SER A 292 -14.71 -11.19 11.96
CA SER A 292 -14.02 -11.55 13.19
C SER A 292 -13.16 -10.42 13.78
N HIS A 293 -12.73 -9.47 12.95
CA HIS A 293 -11.90 -8.34 13.38
C HIS A 293 -12.71 -7.09 13.74
N TRP A 294 -13.90 -6.90 13.13
CA TRP A 294 -14.67 -5.66 13.18
C TRP A 294 -16.09 -5.80 13.68
N ALA A 295 -16.63 -7.04 13.81
CA ALA A 295 -18.00 -7.26 14.26
C ALA A 295 -18.20 -6.75 15.68
N ASP A 296 -19.37 -6.14 15.92
CA ASP A 296 -19.81 -5.77 17.25
C ASP A 296 -19.88 -7.02 18.15
N GLY A 297 -19.40 -6.94 19.39
CA GLY A 297 -19.36 -8.03 20.35
C GLY A 297 -18.03 -8.20 21.05
N GLU A 298 -17.88 -9.29 21.82
CA GLU A 298 -16.73 -9.53 22.68
C GLU A 298 -15.87 -10.70 22.15
N LYS A 299 -15.01 -10.43 21.18
CA LYS A 299 -14.02 -11.40 20.67
C LYS A 299 -12.61 -10.84 20.74
N TYR A 300 -12.14 -10.54 21.94
CA TYR A 300 -10.87 -9.84 22.16
C TYR A 300 -9.64 -10.51 21.54
N THR A 301 -9.70 -11.82 21.28
CA THR A 301 -8.58 -12.56 20.69
C THR A 301 -8.40 -12.33 19.20
N THR A 302 -9.40 -11.75 18.53
CA THR A 302 -9.39 -11.52 17.08
C THR A 302 -9.71 -10.09 16.68
N GLN A 303 -10.33 -9.31 17.58
CA GLN A 303 -10.84 -7.98 17.23
C GLN A 303 -9.76 -6.89 17.33
N TYR A 304 -9.76 -5.98 16.37
CA TYR A 304 -8.91 -4.78 16.35
C TYR A 304 -9.53 -3.66 17.19
N PHE A 305 -9.65 -3.90 18.50
CA PHE A 305 -10.21 -2.95 19.42
C PHE A 305 -9.17 -1.95 19.97
N ILE A 306 -9.66 -0.82 20.46
CA ILE A 306 -8.91 0.13 21.30
C ILE A 306 -9.62 0.27 22.64
N ARG A 307 -8.88 0.29 23.76
CA ARG A 307 -9.45 0.50 25.10
C ARG A 307 -9.97 1.93 25.25
N SER A 308 -11.06 2.11 25.98
CA SER A 308 -11.74 3.41 26.10
C SER A 308 -10.82 4.52 26.62
N GLU A 309 -9.94 4.22 27.57
CA GLU A 309 -8.98 5.21 28.10
C GLU A 309 -8.04 5.69 26.99
N ARG A 310 -7.47 4.78 26.23
CA ARG A 310 -6.58 5.07 25.11
C ARG A 310 -7.32 5.69 23.93
N PHE A 311 -8.56 5.26 23.65
CA PHE A 311 -9.43 5.86 22.65
C PHE A 311 -9.64 7.36 22.94
N ASN A 312 -9.94 7.72 24.19
CA ASN A 312 -10.13 9.12 24.59
C ASN A 312 -8.85 9.95 24.39
N SER A 313 -7.69 9.40 24.73
CA SER A 313 -6.40 10.05 24.49
C SER A 313 -6.10 10.14 22.98
N TYR A 314 -6.37 9.08 22.24
CA TYR A 314 -6.12 8.99 20.79
C TYR A 314 -6.93 10.02 19.99
N PHE A 315 -8.23 10.13 20.29
CA PHE A 315 -9.15 11.05 19.63
C PHE A 315 -9.30 12.40 20.33
N GLU A 316 -8.55 12.62 21.44
CA GLU A 316 -8.59 13.87 22.23
C GLU A 316 -10.00 14.18 22.75
N VAL A 317 -10.73 13.14 23.16
CA VAL A 317 -12.09 13.28 23.70
C VAL A 317 -11.99 13.79 25.14
N SER A 318 -12.59 14.96 25.41
CA SER A 318 -12.67 15.53 26.77
C SER A 318 -14.12 15.61 27.25
N GLY A 319 -14.47 14.85 28.29
CA GLY A 319 -15.83 14.78 28.81
C GLY A 319 -16.85 14.32 27.76
N ASP A 320 -18.04 14.92 27.76
CA ASP A 320 -19.10 14.59 26.79
C ASP A 320 -18.92 15.27 25.43
N ARG A 321 -17.84 16.01 25.24
CA ARG A 321 -17.58 16.76 24.00
C ARG A 321 -16.85 15.90 22.99
N ARG A 322 -17.60 15.31 22.08
CA ARG A 322 -17.12 14.63 20.89
C ARG A 322 -17.42 15.47 19.66
N GLU A 323 -16.61 16.49 19.42
CA GLU A 323 -16.77 17.34 18.25
C GLU A 323 -16.36 16.61 16.98
N ASP A 324 -15.29 15.84 17.04
CA ASP A 324 -14.71 15.10 15.91
C ASP A 324 -15.61 13.94 15.49
N MET A 325 -16.13 14.00 14.26
CA MET A 325 -16.98 12.95 13.71
C MET A 325 -16.30 11.58 13.66
N ARG A 326 -14.95 11.56 13.60
CA ARG A 326 -14.16 10.32 13.55
C ARG A 326 -14.15 9.55 14.88
N SER A 327 -14.63 10.16 15.97
CA SER A 327 -14.77 9.54 17.29
C SER A 327 -16.22 9.24 17.69
N LYS A 328 -17.21 9.61 16.86
CA LYS A 328 -18.63 9.44 17.17
C LYS A 328 -19.09 7.99 16.98
N SER A 329 -20.30 7.69 17.47
CA SER A 329 -20.94 6.37 17.34
C SER A 329 -21.14 5.91 15.90
N SER A 330 -21.17 6.83 14.93
CA SER A 330 -21.15 6.51 13.50
C SER A 330 -19.81 5.93 13.03
N ALA A 331 -18.70 6.27 13.71
CA ALA A 331 -17.35 5.80 13.40
C ALA A 331 -16.90 4.62 14.26
N PHE A 332 -17.39 4.53 15.50
CA PHE A 332 -16.99 3.52 16.47
C PHE A 332 -18.19 2.91 17.20
N TYR A 333 -18.13 1.61 17.38
CA TYR A 333 -18.94 0.89 18.36
C TYR A 333 -18.20 0.86 19.70
N GLU A 334 -18.83 1.40 20.76
CA GLU A 334 -18.27 1.38 22.09
C GLU A 334 -18.96 0.35 22.96
N HIS A 335 -18.18 -0.57 23.49
CA HIS A 335 -18.65 -1.58 24.43
C HIS A 335 -18.39 -1.09 25.87
N ALA A 336 -19.43 -0.52 26.50
CA ALA A 336 -19.30 0.12 27.82
C ALA A 336 -18.81 -0.82 28.93
N ALA A 337 -19.34 -2.05 28.99
CA ALA A 337 -18.94 -3.03 30.02
C ALA A 337 -17.49 -3.49 29.86
N ALA A 338 -17.03 -3.69 28.62
CA ALA A 338 -15.69 -4.10 28.30
C ALA A 338 -14.69 -2.94 28.27
N LYS A 339 -15.17 -1.72 28.26
CA LYS A 339 -14.36 -0.50 28.10
C LYS A 339 -13.48 -0.54 26.85
N THR A 340 -14.07 -0.89 25.71
CA THR A 340 -13.40 -0.97 24.41
C THR A 340 -14.21 -0.25 23.32
N ALA A 341 -13.54 0.14 22.25
CA ALA A 341 -14.15 0.69 21.05
C ALA A 341 -13.62 -0.04 19.83
N LEU A 342 -14.50 -0.27 18.85
CA LEU A 342 -14.24 -0.93 17.57
C LEU A 342 -14.61 0.01 16.44
N SER A 343 -13.73 0.17 15.45
CA SER A 343 -14.05 0.98 14.28
C SER A 343 -15.14 0.33 13.44
N ARG A 344 -16.06 1.15 12.95
CA ARG A 344 -17.13 0.73 12.03
C ARG A 344 -16.75 0.82 10.56
N LYS A 345 -15.52 1.24 10.24
CA LYS A 345 -15.06 1.40 8.85
C LYS A 345 -15.34 0.20 7.96
N TYR A 346 -15.14 -1.01 8.48
CA TYR A 346 -15.28 -2.24 7.70
C TYR A 346 -16.44 -3.14 8.15
N ASN A 347 -17.09 -2.80 9.23
CA ASN A 347 -18.26 -3.52 9.77
C ASN A 347 -19.56 -3.19 9.00
N THR A 348 -19.73 -1.94 8.61
CA THR A 348 -20.93 -1.46 7.93
C THR A 348 -20.57 -0.68 6.65
N ASN A 349 -19.72 -1.29 5.82
CA ASN A 349 -19.20 -0.65 4.62
C ASN A 349 -20.05 -1.02 3.39
N PRO A 350 -21.01 -0.18 2.97
CA PRO A 350 -21.92 -0.51 1.87
C PRO A 350 -21.24 -0.59 0.50
N LYS A 351 -20.02 -0.10 0.38
CA LYS A 351 -19.22 -0.12 -0.86
C LYS A 351 -18.24 -1.29 -0.91
N GLU A 352 -18.12 -2.04 0.19
CA GLU A 352 -17.13 -3.12 0.29
C GLU A 352 -15.72 -2.68 -0.15
N ALA A 353 -15.34 -1.45 0.23
CA ALA A 353 -14.16 -0.79 -0.26
C ALA A 353 -13.07 -0.65 0.81
N VAL A 354 -11.81 -0.80 0.39
CA VAL A 354 -10.63 -0.45 1.17
C VAL A 354 -9.95 0.74 0.50
N PRO A 355 -9.82 1.90 1.18
CA PRO A 355 -9.18 3.08 0.63
C PRO A 355 -7.70 2.83 0.33
N LEU A 356 -7.23 3.28 -0.84
CA LEU A 356 -5.80 3.35 -1.19
C LEU A 356 -5.26 4.78 -1.06
N ILE A 357 -6.03 5.75 -1.56
CA ILE A 357 -5.70 7.18 -1.52
C ILE A 357 -7.00 7.96 -1.32
N ARG A 358 -7.02 8.85 -0.33
CA ARG A 358 -8.18 9.71 -0.04
C ARG A 358 -7.82 11.20 -0.13
N LEU A 359 -8.82 12.01 -0.43
CA LEU A 359 -8.69 13.45 -0.59
C LEU A 359 -8.06 14.18 0.63
N PRO A 360 -8.33 13.82 1.91
CA PRO A 360 -7.68 14.46 3.05
C PRO A 360 -6.16 14.35 3.02
N GLU A 361 -5.60 13.28 2.44
CA GLU A 361 -4.16 13.13 2.31
C GLU A 361 -3.54 14.25 1.47
N MET A 362 -4.21 14.68 0.41
CA MET A 362 -3.75 15.80 -0.41
C MET A 362 -3.66 17.09 0.40
N TYR A 363 -4.65 17.36 1.24
CA TYR A 363 -4.62 18.51 2.16
C TYR A 363 -3.49 18.39 3.19
N TYR A 364 -3.20 17.19 3.68
CA TYR A 364 -2.09 16.98 4.62
C TYR A 364 -0.73 17.11 3.94
N ILE A 365 -0.59 16.66 2.69
CA ILE A 365 0.61 16.92 1.88
C ILE A 365 0.79 18.42 1.65
N LEU A 366 -0.26 19.14 1.30
CA LEU A 366 -0.22 20.60 1.16
C LEU A 366 0.14 21.28 2.49
N CYS A 367 -0.43 20.83 3.61
CA CYS A 367 -0.08 21.34 4.93
C CYS A 367 1.40 21.11 5.26
N GLU A 368 1.92 19.94 4.95
CA GLU A 368 3.28 19.56 5.31
C GLU A 368 4.33 20.24 4.42
N MET A 369 4.06 20.33 3.11
CA MET A 369 5.04 20.73 2.11
C MET A 369 4.99 22.21 1.73
N THR A 370 3.96 22.95 2.13
CA THR A 370 3.88 24.40 1.90
C THR A 370 4.82 25.13 2.86
N PRO A 371 5.75 25.97 2.37
CA PRO A 371 6.71 26.68 3.23
C PRO A 371 6.05 27.72 4.16
N ASP A 372 5.00 28.40 3.72
CA ASP A 372 4.27 29.36 4.52
C ASP A 372 3.42 28.67 5.59
N LEU A 373 3.79 28.83 6.87
CA LEU A 373 3.12 28.19 7.99
C LEU A 373 1.65 28.61 8.16
N THR A 374 1.29 29.83 7.76
CA THR A 374 -0.10 30.32 7.82
C THR A 374 -0.95 29.63 6.77
N GLN A 375 -0.43 29.49 5.56
CA GLN A 375 -1.10 28.76 4.49
C GLN A 375 -1.17 27.26 4.81
N ALA A 376 -0.10 26.68 5.33
CA ALA A 376 -0.06 25.30 5.79
C ALA A 376 -1.16 25.00 6.85
N ALA A 377 -1.32 25.90 7.83
CA ALA A 377 -2.37 25.77 8.83
C ALA A 377 -3.78 25.84 8.23
N ARG A 378 -4.00 26.63 7.18
CA ARG A 378 -5.29 26.69 6.48
C ARG A 378 -5.67 25.34 5.86
N PHE A 379 -4.72 24.64 5.22
CA PHE A 379 -4.97 23.32 4.66
C PHE A 379 -5.41 22.32 5.74
N LEU A 380 -4.70 22.26 6.87
CA LEU A 380 -5.06 21.39 7.98
C LEU A 380 -6.43 21.73 8.56
N ASN A 381 -6.67 23.02 8.80
CA ASN A 381 -7.94 23.49 9.35
C ASN A 381 -9.12 23.23 8.40
N THR A 382 -8.91 23.20 7.10
CA THR A 382 -9.94 22.82 6.12
C THR A 382 -10.47 21.43 6.40
N VAL A 383 -9.59 20.46 6.62
CA VAL A 383 -9.99 19.10 6.99
C VAL A 383 -10.62 19.08 8.38
N ARG A 384 -9.98 19.68 9.38
CA ARG A 384 -10.48 19.73 10.78
C ARG A 384 -11.89 20.27 10.87
N ASN A 385 -12.17 21.40 10.20
CA ASN A 385 -13.50 22.00 10.19
C ASN A 385 -14.55 21.06 9.58
N LYS A 386 -14.18 20.29 8.56
CA LYS A 386 -15.04 19.27 7.97
C LYS A 386 -15.24 18.05 8.88
N ARG A 387 -14.30 17.79 9.78
CA ARG A 387 -14.40 16.73 10.78
C ARG A 387 -15.16 17.15 12.04
N GLY A 388 -15.70 18.37 12.10
CA GLY A 388 -16.58 18.85 13.16
C GLY A 388 -15.96 19.88 14.10
N TYR A 389 -14.66 20.17 13.96
CA TYR A 389 -14.05 21.23 14.78
C TYR A 389 -14.56 22.61 14.38
N SER A 390 -14.96 23.40 15.37
CA SER A 390 -15.35 24.80 15.16
C SER A 390 -14.13 25.66 14.75
N ARG A 391 -14.36 26.76 14.04
CA ARG A 391 -13.28 27.67 13.64
C ARG A 391 -12.52 28.28 14.82
N SER A 392 -13.12 28.36 16.01
CA SER A 392 -12.45 28.80 17.24
C SER A 392 -11.37 27.83 17.72
N LEU A 393 -11.40 26.57 17.24
CA LEU A 393 -10.42 25.52 17.51
C LEU A 393 -9.39 25.34 16.38
N ASN A 394 -9.35 26.28 15.45
CA ASN A 394 -8.33 26.25 14.41
C ASN A 394 -6.93 26.35 15.00
N VAL A 395 -6.03 25.53 14.47
CA VAL A 395 -4.62 25.55 14.85
C VAL A 395 -3.86 26.59 14.03
N ASN A 396 -2.83 27.16 14.63
CA ASN A 396 -1.84 28.00 13.98
C ASN A 396 -0.46 27.41 14.25
N PHE A 397 0.46 27.57 13.32
CA PHE A 397 1.82 27.08 13.46
C PHE A 397 2.78 28.21 13.76
N THR A 398 3.63 28.03 14.75
CA THR A 398 4.72 28.96 15.09
C THR A 398 6.05 28.53 14.49
N ASP A 399 6.17 27.22 14.22
CA ASP A 399 7.38 26.57 13.71
C ASP A 399 7.05 25.19 13.12
N GLU A 400 8.06 24.53 12.57
CA GLU A 400 7.94 23.19 11.98
C GLU A 400 7.56 22.11 13.01
N ALA A 401 7.98 22.25 14.25
CA ALA A 401 7.66 21.28 15.30
C ALA A 401 6.17 21.33 15.66
N SER A 402 5.59 22.55 15.75
CA SER A 402 4.16 22.73 15.98
C SER A 402 3.32 22.21 14.82
N ARG A 403 3.79 22.40 13.56
CA ARG A 403 3.17 21.84 12.36
C ARG A 403 3.19 20.33 12.37
N LEU A 404 4.34 19.70 12.61
CA LEU A 404 4.48 18.25 12.66
C LEU A 404 3.62 17.63 13.76
N LYS A 405 3.58 18.25 14.95
CA LYS A 405 2.75 17.78 16.07
C LYS A 405 1.25 17.83 15.73
N ALA A 406 0.80 18.86 15.03
CA ALA A 406 -0.60 18.96 14.61
C ALA A 406 -0.93 17.96 13.50
N LEU A 407 -0.02 17.77 12.53
CA LEU A 407 -0.16 16.75 11.48
C LEU A 407 -0.20 15.34 12.06
N ASP A 408 0.67 14.98 13.00
CA ASP A 408 0.67 13.68 13.68
C ASP A 408 -0.72 13.37 14.28
N ARG A 409 -1.30 14.33 15.00
CA ARG A 409 -2.63 14.16 15.60
C ARG A 409 -3.73 13.95 14.56
N GLU A 410 -3.72 14.74 13.50
CA GLU A 410 -4.75 14.64 12.47
C GLU A 410 -4.54 13.39 11.60
N PHE A 411 -3.30 13.07 11.23
CA PHE A 411 -2.97 11.92 10.40
C PHE A 411 -3.39 10.60 11.06
N ARG A 412 -3.07 10.42 12.35
CA ARG A 412 -3.47 9.21 13.08
C ARG A 412 -4.99 9.04 13.15
N LYS A 413 -5.75 10.13 13.39
CA LYS A 413 -7.22 10.07 13.47
C LYS A 413 -7.86 9.82 12.12
N GLU A 414 -7.34 10.45 11.07
CA GLU A 414 -7.88 10.34 9.71
C GLU A 414 -7.66 8.96 9.10
N PHE A 415 -6.46 8.43 9.26
CA PHE A 415 -6.06 7.15 8.66
C PHE A 415 -6.09 5.97 9.63
N TYR A 416 -6.89 6.06 10.69
CA TYR A 416 -7.16 4.93 11.57
C TYR A 416 -7.73 3.76 10.75
N ALA A 417 -7.13 2.59 10.90
CA ALA A 417 -7.47 1.38 10.14
C ALA A 417 -7.25 1.50 8.62
N GLU A 418 -6.19 2.20 8.18
CA GLU A 418 -5.83 2.32 6.75
C GLU A 418 -4.33 2.07 6.47
N GLY A 419 -3.52 1.75 7.49
CA GLY A 419 -2.10 1.42 7.36
C GLY A 419 -1.16 2.61 7.09
N GLN A 420 -1.71 3.81 6.83
CA GLN A 420 -0.90 4.95 6.39
C GLN A 420 -0.12 5.61 7.54
N TYR A 421 -0.60 5.47 8.77
CA TYR A 421 0.05 6.07 9.94
C TYR A 421 1.43 5.46 10.23
N TRP A 422 1.62 4.16 9.99
CA TRP A 422 2.94 3.52 10.08
C TRP A 422 3.99 4.20 9.23
N TYR A 423 3.65 4.50 7.98
CA TYR A 423 4.55 5.18 7.04
C TYR A 423 4.85 6.62 7.44
N PHE A 424 3.86 7.32 8.00
CA PHE A 424 4.05 8.66 8.55
C PHE A 424 5.06 8.66 9.71
N LEU A 425 4.88 7.77 10.68
CA LEU A 425 5.80 7.62 11.81
C LEU A 425 7.23 7.31 11.34
N LYS A 426 7.38 6.35 10.42
CA LYS A 426 8.68 5.93 9.88
C LYS A 426 9.39 7.08 9.16
N ARG A 427 8.69 7.81 8.32
CA ARG A 427 9.25 8.90 7.53
C ARG A 427 9.75 10.04 8.40
N HIS A 428 8.98 10.40 9.40
CA HIS A 428 9.36 11.47 10.35
C HIS A 428 10.29 10.99 11.47
N GLY A 429 10.46 9.69 11.64
CA GLY A 429 11.25 9.11 12.71
C GLY A 429 10.65 9.34 14.08
N ILE A 430 9.31 9.33 14.17
CA ILE A 430 8.58 9.46 15.42
C ILE A 430 8.66 8.14 16.18
N THR A 431 9.39 8.13 17.28
CA THR A 431 9.63 6.93 18.08
C THR A 431 8.76 6.84 19.33
N GLU A 432 8.24 7.97 19.80
CA GLU A 432 7.37 8.07 20.97
C GLU A 432 5.98 8.54 20.54
N LEU A 433 4.97 7.76 20.91
CA LEU A 433 3.59 8.08 20.55
C LEU A 433 2.95 8.94 21.64
N THR A 434 2.38 10.07 21.26
CA THR A 434 1.80 11.04 22.22
C THR A 434 0.57 10.51 22.97
N TYR A 435 -0.04 9.44 22.49
CA TYR A 435 -1.23 8.80 23.06
C TYR A 435 -0.93 7.46 23.75
N ASP A 436 0.28 6.95 23.58
CA ASP A 436 0.72 5.68 24.19
C ASP A 436 2.25 5.64 24.23
N ASN A 437 2.82 5.68 25.42
CA ASN A 437 4.26 5.64 25.65
C ASN A 437 4.77 4.26 26.12
N SER A 438 3.90 3.25 26.13
CA SER A 438 4.26 1.90 26.61
C SER A 438 5.25 1.19 25.68
N ILE A 439 5.32 1.60 24.40
CA ILE A 439 6.21 1.01 23.41
C ILE A 439 6.95 2.13 22.69
N VAL A 440 8.27 2.14 22.82
CA VAL A 440 9.15 3.03 22.06
C VAL A 440 9.51 2.37 20.72
N LEU A 441 9.21 3.03 19.63
CA LEU A 441 9.60 2.61 18.29
C LEU A 441 11.10 2.91 18.06
N SER A 442 11.73 2.18 17.15
CA SER A 442 13.15 2.38 16.82
C SER A 442 13.38 2.16 15.31
N LYS A 443 14.58 2.52 14.85
CA LYS A 443 14.99 2.28 13.46
C LYS A 443 14.82 0.80 13.08
N GLU A 444 15.22 -0.12 13.97
CA GLU A 444 15.17 -1.57 13.76
C GLU A 444 13.72 -2.08 13.68
N ARG A 445 12.79 -1.41 14.36
CA ARG A 445 11.35 -1.72 14.27
C ARG A 445 10.72 -1.19 13.00
N PHE A 446 11.20 -0.08 12.45
CA PHE A 446 10.67 0.53 11.25
C PHE A 446 11.15 -0.10 9.94
N VAL A 447 12.32 -0.71 9.90
CA VAL A 447 12.89 -1.33 8.69
C VAL A 447 12.64 -2.82 8.74
N PHE A 448 11.71 -3.29 7.90
CA PHE A 448 11.38 -4.71 7.87
C PHE A 448 12.53 -5.55 7.32
N PRO A 449 12.81 -6.72 7.91
CA PRO A 449 13.80 -7.63 7.37
C PRO A 449 13.34 -8.20 6.04
N LEU A 450 14.27 -8.42 5.12
CA LEU A 450 14.01 -9.19 3.91
C LEU A 450 13.57 -10.62 4.30
N PRO A 451 12.62 -11.23 3.57
CA PRO A 451 12.24 -12.62 3.77
C PRO A 451 13.44 -13.57 3.67
N ASP A 452 13.42 -14.66 4.42
CA ASP A 452 14.51 -15.64 4.39
C ASP A 452 14.71 -16.25 3.00
N ALA A 453 13.64 -16.52 2.27
CA ALA A 453 13.71 -16.98 0.90
C ALA A 453 14.41 -15.99 -0.04
N GLU A 454 14.21 -14.69 0.17
CA GLU A 454 14.90 -13.66 -0.62
C GLU A 454 16.40 -13.60 -0.31
N LYS A 455 16.78 -13.83 0.95
CA LYS A 455 18.20 -13.91 1.37
C LYS A 455 18.89 -15.16 0.83
N GLU A 456 18.15 -16.28 0.74
CA GLU A 456 18.69 -17.58 0.32
C GLU A 456 18.75 -17.71 -1.21
N TYR A 457 17.69 -17.28 -1.89
CA TYR A 457 17.52 -17.50 -3.34
C TYR A 457 17.52 -16.21 -4.15
N GLY A 458 17.22 -15.08 -3.52
CA GLY A 458 17.25 -13.76 -4.15
C GLY A 458 18.70 -13.26 -4.32
N TRP A 459 18.90 -12.38 -5.28
CA TRP A 459 20.19 -11.71 -5.44
C TRP A 459 20.21 -10.45 -4.57
N THR A 460 21.14 -10.40 -3.61
CA THR A 460 21.39 -9.22 -2.79
C THR A 460 22.84 -8.75 -3.00
N ALA A 461 23.09 -7.46 -3.08
CA ALA A 461 24.43 -6.90 -3.24
C ALA A 461 25.41 -7.35 -2.14
N SER A 462 24.89 -7.80 -0.97
CA SER A 462 25.68 -8.34 0.13
C SER A 462 26.30 -9.71 -0.15
N HIS A 463 25.78 -10.48 -1.10
CA HIS A 463 26.36 -11.77 -1.47
C HIS A 463 27.66 -11.64 -2.27
N ASP A 464 27.78 -10.62 -3.12
CA ASP A 464 29.00 -10.40 -3.90
C ASP A 464 30.13 -9.81 -3.05
N ALA A 465 29.81 -9.00 -2.04
CA ALA A 465 30.81 -8.46 -1.13
C ALA A 465 31.46 -9.52 -0.23
N GLN A 466 30.74 -10.62 0.08
CA GLN A 466 31.29 -11.76 0.85
C GLN A 466 32.05 -12.77 -0.03
N ALA A 467 31.68 -12.90 -1.29
CA ALA A 467 32.37 -13.79 -2.22
C ALA A 467 33.76 -13.25 -2.64
N GLY A 468 33.95 -11.92 -2.61
CA GLY A 468 35.24 -11.26 -2.95
C GLY A 468 36.32 -11.30 -1.87
N THR A 469 36.02 -11.81 -0.65
CA THR A 469 36.98 -11.85 0.47
C THR A 469 37.52 -13.26 0.80
N GLN A 470 37.17 -14.28 0.03
CA GLN A 470 37.85 -15.58 0.18
C GLN A 470 39.17 -15.55 -0.61
N THR A 471 40.23 -15.14 0.05
CA THR A 471 41.62 -15.36 -0.37
C THR A 471 41.84 -16.88 -0.50
N PRO A 472 42.43 -17.37 -1.60
CA PRO A 472 42.76 -18.78 -1.71
C PRO A 472 43.71 -19.19 -0.58
N GLN A 473 43.30 -20.06 0.30
CA GLN A 473 44.21 -20.72 1.22
C GLN A 473 45.14 -21.62 0.37
N THR A 474 46.35 -21.23 0.18
CA THR A 474 47.42 -22.09 -0.27
C THR A 474 47.75 -23.09 0.87
N ASN A 475 47.38 -24.35 0.68
CA ASN A 475 47.86 -25.40 1.53
C ASN A 475 49.34 -25.65 1.29
N PRO A 476 50.13 -25.96 2.36
CA PRO A 476 51.56 -26.20 2.28
C PRO A 476 51.89 -27.57 1.68
#